data_3d511234b760ec9f64bbedc760479273
#
_entry.id   3d511234b760ec9f64bbedc760479273
#
_cell.length_a   1.000
_cell.length_b   1.000
_cell.length_c   1.000
_cell.angle_alpha   90.00
_cell.angle_beta   90.00
_cell.angle_gamma   90.00
#
_symmetry.space_group_name_H-M   'P 1'
#
loop_
_entity.id
_entity.type
_entity.pdbx_description
1 polymer ?
#
loop_
_entity_poly.entity_id
_entity_poly.type
_entity_poly.pdbx_seq_one_letter_code
_entity_poly.pdbx_strand_id
1 'polypeptide(L)'
;MKLIILSITCCFYFSSFAQTTNKVANQSFYAELGGPGILFSANYDTRFKKSPFGLGGRVGLGFVSGYFEEDIGSQFPRGRDLSVLTVPVQINYLFGKPSSVNALEIGAGVTYVGKKLDILNFYNDDRTQFLGTASFMYRRMPKEGGFSWRIGFTPLIAKSYIQPSGAVSVGYNF
;
A
#
# COMPACT_ATOMS: atom_id res chain seq x y z
N MET A 1 16.93 24.04 19.70
CA MET A 1 17.61 22.90 20.34
C MET A 1 16.69 22.04 21.22
N LYS A 2 15.86 22.59 22.10
CA LYS A 2 14.99 21.81 23.03
C LYS A 2 13.95 20.92 22.29
N LEU A 3 13.39 21.34 21.15
CA LEU A 3 12.42 20.56 20.37
C LEU A 3 13.04 19.34 19.67
N ILE A 4 14.28 19.45 19.20
CA ILE A 4 14.98 18.34 18.52
C ILE A 4 15.31 17.23 19.52
N ILE A 5 15.69 17.59 20.74
CA ILE A 5 15.98 16.61 21.81
C ILE A 5 14.72 15.85 22.22
N LEU A 6 13.56 16.52 22.27
CA LEU A 6 12.27 15.89 22.59
C LEU A 6 11.85 14.88 21.51
N SER A 7 12.08 15.20 20.23
CA SER A 7 11.77 14.32 19.09
C SER A 7 12.64 13.05 19.10
N ILE A 8 13.93 13.17 19.42
CA ILE A 8 14.85 12.03 19.49
C ILE A 8 14.51 11.13 20.70
N THR A 9 14.15 11.72 21.84
CA THR A 9 13.76 10.96 23.04
C THR A 9 12.48 10.17 22.80
N CYS A 10 11.51 10.69 22.03
CA CYS A 10 10.28 9.98 21.70
C CYS A 10 10.53 8.74 20.83
N CYS A 11 11.52 8.78 19.92
CA CYS A 11 11.89 7.63 19.08
C CYS A 11 12.50 6.47 19.90
N PHE A 12 13.19 6.73 21.01
CA PHE A 12 13.79 5.70 21.84
C PHE A 12 12.77 4.94 22.71
N TYR A 13 11.65 5.55 23.06
CA TYR A 13 10.62 4.87 23.88
C TYR A 13 9.81 3.83 23.09
N PHE A 14 9.75 3.91 21.78
CA PHE A 14 9.06 2.89 20.95
C PHE A 14 9.83 1.58 20.80
N SER A 15 11.11 1.55 21.13
CA SER A 15 11.94 0.35 21.00
C SER A 15 11.71 -0.69 22.12
N SER A 16 11.04 -0.33 23.21
CA SER A 16 10.93 -1.18 24.41
C SER A 16 9.76 -2.16 24.38
N PHE A 17 8.87 -2.11 23.41
CA PHE A 17 7.73 -3.02 23.31
C PHE A 17 7.99 -4.27 22.44
N ALA A 18 9.22 -4.46 21.97
CA ALA A 18 9.62 -5.63 21.15
C ALA A 18 10.09 -6.82 21.99
N GLN A 19 9.55 -7.05 23.19
CA GLN A 19 9.93 -8.22 24.00
C GLN A 19 9.01 -9.40 23.72
N THR A 20 9.53 -10.29 22.89
CA THR A 20 9.60 -11.77 23.01
C THR A 20 8.45 -12.48 23.74
N THR A 21 7.49 -12.84 23.00
CA THR A 21 6.87 -14.16 23.07
C THR A 21 7.10 -14.80 21.71
N ASN A 22 7.22 -16.14 21.63
CA ASN A 22 7.25 -16.92 20.37
C ASN A 22 5.97 -16.67 19.55
N LYS A 23 5.71 -15.43 19.18
CA LYS A 23 4.59 -14.99 18.34
C LYS A 23 5.02 -15.17 16.91
N VAL A 24 4.37 -16.10 16.26
CA VAL A 24 4.40 -16.15 14.80
C VAL A 24 4.01 -14.76 14.27
N ALA A 25 4.91 -14.09 13.58
CA ALA A 25 4.66 -12.77 13.00
C ALA A 25 3.60 -12.90 11.90
N ASN A 26 2.37 -12.56 12.24
CA ASN A 26 1.22 -12.65 11.35
C ASN A 26 0.63 -11.28 10.98
N GLN A 27 1.27 -10.22 11.40
CA GLN A 27 0.91 -8.82 11.12
C GLN A 27 2.10 -8.10 10.52
N SER A 28 1.85 -7.10 9.70
CA SER A 28 2.89 -6.24 9.15
C SER A 28 2.39 -4.82 8.91
N PHE A 29 3.29 -3.88 9.14
CA PHE A 29 3.13 -2.50 8.74
C PHE A 29 4.21 -2.14 7.72
N TYR A 30 3.84 -1.48 6.62
CA TYR A 30 4.77 -1.16 5.54
C TYR A 30 4.39 0.07 4.74
N ALA A 31 5.42 0.72 4.21
CA ALA A 31 5.29 1.75 3.20
C ALA A 31 5.42 1.12 1.81
N GLU A 32 4.61 1.58 0.86
CA GLU A 32 4.56 1.08 -0.50
C GLU A 32 4.60 2.23 -1.51
N LEU A 33 5.43 2.08 -2.52
CA LEU A 33 5.49 2.93 -3.69
C LEU A 33 4.82 2.20 -4.85
N GLY A 34 3.93 2.89 -5.56
CA GLY A 34 3.07 2.29 -6.58
C GLY A 34 1.98 1.42 -5.95
N GLY A 35 1.52 0.41 -6.67
CA GLY A 35 0.55 -0.54 -6.17
C GLY A 35 -0.85 -0.01 -5.97
N PRO A 36 -1.64 -0.67 -5.12
CA PRO A 36 -3.03 -0.30 -4.89
C PRO A 36 -3.23 1.11 -4.31
N GLY A 37 -2.22 1.66 -3.61
CA GLY A 37 -2.23 3.05 -3.14
C GLY A 37 -1.98 4.09 -4.23
N ILE A 38 -1.67 3.64 -5.45
CA ILE A 38 -1.38 4.37 -6.67
C ILE A 38 0.05 4.95 -6.66
N LEU A 39 0.36 5.97 -5.89
CA LEU A 39 1.70 6.56 -5.83
C LEU A 39 2.44 6.15 -4.56
N PHE A 40 1.89 6.46 -3.40
CA PHE A 40 2.45 6.10 -2.11
C PHE A 40 1.34 5.70 -1.15
N SER A 41 1.60 4.69 -0.32
CA SER A 41 0.70 4.32 0.77
C SER A 41 1.43 3.73 1.97
N ALA A 42 0.87 3.96 3.16
CA ALA A 42 1.17 3.25 4.38
C ALA A 42 0.09 2.21 4.63
N ASN A 43 0.48 0.96 4.85
CA ASN A 43 -0.45 -0.16 4.87
C ASN A 43 -0.24 -1.01 6.12
N TYR A 44 -1.35 -1.53 6.63
CA TYR A 44 -1.40 -2.58 7.64
C TYR A 44 -1.96 -3.85 7.01
N ASP A 45 -1.29 -4.97 7.23
CA ASP A 45 -1.64 -6.29 6.70
C ASP A 45 -1.69 -7.29 7.86
N THR A 46 -2.70 -8.15 7.89
CA THR A 46 -2.86 -9.16 8.93
C THR A 46 -3.32 -10.48 8.34
N ARG A 47 -2.84 -11.59 8.90
CA ARG A 47 -3.33 -12.93 8.57
C ARG A 47 -4.52 -13.28 9.47
N PHE A 48 -5.53 -13.94 8.91
CA PHE A 48 -6.73 -14.33 9.66
C PHE A 48 -6.47 -15.54 10.57
N LYS A 49 -5.39 -16.28 10.34
CA LYS A 49 -4.93 -17.36 11.19
C LYS A 49 -3.59 -16.99 11.85
N LYS A 50 -3.27 -17.59 12.98
CA LYS A 50 -1.95 -17.49 13.63
C LYS A 50 -0.88 -18.22 12.81
N SER A 51 -0.62 -17.74 11.63
CA SER A 51 0.34 -18.27 10.66
C SER A 51 0.91 -17.12 9.86
N PRO A 52 2.19 -17.13 9.49
CA PRO A 52 2.75 -16.11 8.60
C PRO A 52 2.23 -16.23 7.16
N PHE A 53 1.59 -17.37 6.82
CA PHE A 53 1.05 -17.66 5.49
C PHE A 53 -0.46 -17.84 5.50
N GLY A 54 -1.06 -17.89 4.31
CA GLY A 54 -2.48 -18.12 4.11
C GLY A 54 -3.27 -16.84 3.88
N LEU A 55 -4.56 -16.92 4.13
CA LEU A 55 -5.51 -15.85 3.87
C LEU A 55 -5.33 -14.70 4.88
N GLY A 56 -5.41 -13.48 4.38
CA GLY A 56 -5.35 -12.28 5.16
C GLY A 56 -5.99 -11.09 4.47
N GLY A 57 -5.89 -9.94 5.10
CA GLY A 57 -6.40 -8.70 4.55
C GLY A 57 -5.44 -7.56 4.83
N ARG A 58 -5.48 -6.55 3.97
CA ARG A 58 -4.76 -5.30 4.16
C ARG A 58 -5.66 -4.10 3.99
N VAL A 59 -5.32 -3.05 4.71
CA VAL A 59 -5.91 -1.73 4.58
C VAL A 59 -4.78 -0.71 4.63
N GLY A 60 -4.90 0.36 3.86
CA GLY A 60 -3.90 1.42 3.82
C GLY A 60 -4.48 2.81 3.70
N LEU A 61 -3.61 3.77 3.90
CA LEU A 61 -3.84 5.17 3.57
C LEU A 61 -2.71 5.61 2.64
N GLY A 62 -3.08 6.17 1.52
CA GLY A 62 -2.14 6.65 0.53
C GLY A 62 -2.48 8.04 0.01
N PHE A 63 -1.61 8.58 -0.80
CA PHE A 63 -1.87 9.81 -1.51
C PHE A 63 -1.30 9.74 -2.92
N VAL A 64 -1.94 10.48 -3.81
CA VAL A 64 -1.48 10.77 -5.16
C VAL A 64 -1.30 12.26 -5.27
N SER A 65 -0.13 12.69 -5.71
CA SER A 65 0.15 14.09 -6.01
C SER A 65 0.57 14.19 -7.47
N GLY A 66 0.02 15.19 -8.18
CA GLY A 66 0.34 15.43 -9.57
C GLY A 66 -0.18 16.77 -10.06
N TYR A 67 0.34 17.16 -11.21
CA TYR A 67 -0.12 18.35 -11.93
C TYR A 67 -1.32 17.96 -12.78
N PHE A 68 -2.46 18.53 -12.50
CA PHE A 68 -3.70 18.26 -13.23
C PHE A 68 -4.12 19.52 -13.98
N GLU A 69 -4.38 19.38 -15.27
CA GLU A 69 -5.01 20.44 -16.06
C GLU A 69 -6.52 20.41 -15.81
N GLU A 70 -7.03 21.47 -15.22
CA GLU A 70 -8.47 21.66 -15.05
C GLU A 70 -8.99 22.38 -16.30
N ASP A 71 -9.68 21.64 -17.16
CA ASP A 71 -10.35 22.19 -18.35
C ASP A 71 -11.62 22.94 -17.92
N ILE A 72 -11.45 24.21 -17.56
CA ILE A 72 -12.55 25.10 -17.16
C ILE A 72 -13.04 25.91 -18.36
N GLY A 73 -13.00 25.39 -19.59
CA GLY A 73 -13.51 26.08 -20.77
C GLY A 73 -12.87 27.46 -21.02
N SER A 74 -11.72 27.74 -20.43
CA SER A 74 -10.95 28.96 -20.62
C SER A 74 -9.86 28.73 -21.65
N GLN A 75 -9.59 29.78 -22.48
CA GLN A 75 -8.53 29.74 -23.49
C GLN A 75 -7.11 29.47 -22.95
N PHE A 76 -6.95 29.38 -21.66
CA PHE A 76 -5.69 29.05 -20.97
C PHE A 76 -5.96 28.03 -19.88
N PRO A 77 -5.58 26.74 -20.06
CA PRO A 77 -5.68 25.72 -19.02
C PRO A 77 -4.81 26.15 -17.82
N ARG A 78 -5.43 26.29 -16.66
CA ARG A 78 -4.72 26.51 -15.41
C ARG A 78 -4.43 25.16 -14.78
N GLY A 79 -3.17 24.76 -14.84
CA GLY A 79 -2.71 23.59 -14.10
C GLY A 79 -2.69 23.87 -12.60
N ARG A 80 -3.12 22.88 -11.83
CA ARG A 80 -3.12 22.93 -10.37
C ARG A 80 -2.46 21.69 -9.80
N ASP A 81 -1.56 21.89 -8.84
CA ASP A 81 -1.05 20.78 -8.03
C ASP A 81 -2.15 20.29 -7.09
N LEU A 82 -2.58 19.07 -7.27
CA LEU A 82 -3.58 18.43 -6.42
C LEU A 82 -2.96 17.21 -5.73
N SER A 83 -3.26 17.11 -4.44
CA SER A 83 -2.98 15.92 -3.66
C SER A 83 -4.30 15.26 -3.26
N VAL A 84 -4.43 13.96 -3.53
CA VAL A 84 -5.66 13.21 -3.30
C VAL A 84 -5.39 12.02 -2.43
N LEU A 85 -6.21 11.86 -1.40
CA LEU A 85 -6.18 10.71 -0.50
C LEU A 85 -6.67 9.46 -1.21
N THR A 86 -5.99 8.34 -1.00
CA THR A 86 -6.40 7.01 -1.44
C THR A 86 -6.52 6.06 -0.26
N VAL A 87 -7.50 5.15 -0.32
CA VAL A 87 -7.72 4.13 0.71
C VAL A 87 -7.77 2.76 0.05
N PRO A 88 -6.64 2.07 -0.09
CA PRO A 88 -6.61 0.69 -0.58
C PRO A 88 -7.09 -0.30 0.48
N VAL A 89 -7.96 -1.22 0.08
CA VAL A 89 -8.42 -2.37 0.88
C VAL A 89 -8.33 -3.62 0.01
N GLN A 90 -7.65 -4.67 0.48
CA GLN A 90 -7.53 -5.91 -0.27
C GLN A 90 -7.63 -7.14 0.63
N ILE A 91 -8.07 -8.24 0.06
CA ILE A 91 -7.88 -9.60 0.59
C ILE A 91 -6.70 -10.20 -0.18
N ASN A 92 -5.82 -10.87 0.54
CA ASN A 92 -4.64 -11.47 -0.06
C ASN A 92 -4.37 -12.87 0.51
N TYR A 93 -3.69 -13.68 -0.27
CA TYR A 93 -3.24 -15.01 0.12
C TYR A 93 -1.74 -15.13 -0.07
N LEU A 94 -1.04 -15.56 0.98
CA LEU A 94 0.40 -15.79 0.98
C LEU A 94 0.71 -17.27 0.84
N PHE A 95 1.36 -17.60 -0.26
CA PHE A 95 1.89 -18.94 -0.53
C PHE A 95 3.34 -19.00 -0.05
N GLY A 96 3.66 -19.96 0.81
CA GLY A 96 5.01 -20.14 1.29
C GLY A 96 5.15 -21.45 2.07
N LYS A 97 6.39 -21.90 2.22
CA LYS A 97 6.69 -23.06 3.07
C LYS A 97 6.95 -22.58 4.50
N PRO A 98 6.52 -23.31 5.54
CA PRO A 98 6.79 -22.95 6.93
C PRO A 98 8.28 -22.74 7.27
N SER A 99 9.17 -23.37 6.50
CA SER A 99 10.62 -23.22 6.64
C SER A 99 11.22 -22.02 5.88
N SER A 100 10.48 -21.40 4.96
CA SER A 100 10.99 -20.33 4.10
C SER A 100 10.68 -18.93 4.66
N VAL A 101 11.56 -18.00 4.42
CA VAL A 101 11.34 -16.55 4.61
C VAL A 101 10.73 -15.89 3.37
N ASN A 102 10.56 -16.64 2.30
CA ASN A 102 10.06 -16.16 1.02
C ASN A 102 8.62 -16.61 0.81
N ALA A 103 7.78 -15.72 0.30
CA ALA A 103 6.39 -15.99 -0.02
C ALA A 103 6.01 -15.37 -1.38
N LEU A 104 5.05 -15.98 -2.04
CA LEU A 104 4.32 -15.37 -3.14
C LEU A 104 2.97 -14.89 -2.60
N GLU A 105 2.58 -13.68 -2.97
CA GLU A 105 1.31 -13.08 -2.61
C GLU A 105 0.44 -12.91 -3.86
N ILE A 106 -0.80 -13.35 -3.76
CA ILE A 106 -1.85 -12.94 -4.67
C ILE A 106 -2.93 -12.21 -3.88
N GLY A 107 -3.50 -11.18 -4.45
CA GLY A 107 -4.55 -10.41 -3.78
C GLY A 107 -5.47 -9.72 -4.76
N ALA A 108 -6.64 -9.38 -4.26
CA ALA A 108 -7.64 -8.60 -4.97
C ALA A 108 -8.34 -7.64 -4.00
N GLY A 109 -8.77 -6.51 -4.49
CA GLY A 109 -9.43 -5.52 -3.67
C GLY A 109 -9.89 -4.28 -4.41
N VAL A 110 -10.11 -3.23 -3.66
CA VAL A 110 -10.60 -1.95 -4.15
C VAL A 110 -9.81 -0.82 -3.50
N THR A 111 -9.52 0.21 -4.29
CA THR A 111 -8.99 1.47 -3.79
C THR A 111 -10.03 2.56 -3.95
N TYR A 112 -10.38 3.21 -2.83
CA TYR A 112 -11.16 4.44 -2.85
C TYR A 112 -10.24 5.63 -3.11
N VAL A 113 -10.66 6.53 -4.00
CA VAL A 113 -9.95 7.76 -4.36
C VAL A 113 -10.81 8.96 -3.97
N GLY A 114 -10.29 9.82 -3.10
CA GLY A 114 -11.06 10.88 -2.43
C GLY A 114 -11.62 11.98 -3.35
N LYS A 115 -11.18 12.05 -4.59
CA LYS A 115 -11.74 12.94 -5.63
C LYS A 115 -11.84 12.19 -6.94
N LYS A 116 -12.81 12.58 -7.77
CA LYS A 116 -12.87 12.12 -9.17
C LYS A 116 -11.75 12.83 -9.94
N LEU A 117 -10.65 12.16 -10.09
CA LEU A 117 -9.51 12.63 -10.84
C LEU A 117 -9.34 11.79 -12.08
N ASP A 118 -8.87 12.42 -13.11
CA ASP A 118 -8.31 11.78 -14.29
C ASP A 118 -6.90 11.30 -13.92
N ILE A 119 -6.84 10.21 -13.16
CA ILE A 119 -5.60 9.60 -12.72
C ILE A 119 -5.26 8.54 -13.76
N LEU A 120 -4.04 8.58 -14.29
CA LEU A 120 -3.47 7.51 -15.09
C LEU A 120 -4.09 7.31 -16.49
N ASN A 121 -4.20 8.33 -17.31
CA ASN A 121 -4.62 8.19 -18.73
C ASN A 121 -5.90 7.36 -18.96
N PHE A 122 -6.81 7.33 -18.02
CA PHE A 122 -8.14 6.77 -18.25
C PHE A 122 -8.89 7.68 -19.22
N TYR A 123 -8.72 7.44 -20.50
CA TYR A 123 -9.42 8.13 -21.55
C TYR A 123 -10.92 7.84 -21.44
N ASN A 124 -11.72 8.87 -21.39
CA ASN A 124 -13.17 8.97 -21.31
C ASN A 124 -13.74 9.20 -19.90
N ASP A 125 -14.88 9.85 -19.89
CA ASP A 125 -15.75 10.35 -18.81
C ASP A 125 -16.03 9.43 -17.59
N ASP A 126 -15.41 8.27 -17.51
CA ASP A 126 -15.54 7.31 -16.40
C ASP A 126 -14.64 7.70 -15.22
N ARG A 127 -14.79 8.93 -14.71
CA ARG A 127 -14.16 9.40 -13.47
C ARG A 127 -14.70 8.58 -12.29
N THR A 128 -14.05 7.47 -11.99
CA THR A 128 -14.47 6.61 -10.89
C THR A 128 -13.71 6.94 -9.61
N GLN A 129 -14.43 6.91 -8.49
CA GLN A 129 -13.81 6.99 -7.16
C GLN A 129 -13.36 5.63 -6.63
N PHE A 130 -13.73 4.54 -7.29
CA PHE A 130 -13.38 3.20 -6.91
C PHE A 130 -12.63 2.51 -8.04
N LEU A 131 -11.41 2.05 -7.73
CA LEU A 131 -10.57 1.29 -8.63
C LEU A 131 -10.46 -0.13 -8.10
N GLY A 132 -10.77 -1.11 -8.93
CA GLY A 132 -10.42 -2.50 -8.65
C GLY A 132 -8.90 -2.66 -8.66
N THR A 133 -8.38 -3.52 -7.82
CA THR A 133 -6.94 -3.78 -7.74
C THR A 133 -6.69 -5.27 -7.62
N ALA A 134 -5.64 -5.75 -8.28
CA ALA A 134 -5.09 -7.07 -8.04
C ALA A 134 -3.61 -6.94 -7.64
N SER A 135 -3.06 -7.96 -7.02
CA SER A 135 -1.64 -7.98 -6.66
C SER A 135 -1.04 -9.37 -6.87
N PHE A 136 0.16 -9.37 -7.45
CA PHE A 136 1.01 -10.54 -7.67
C PHE A 136 2.40 -10.17 -7.19
N MET A 137 2.72 -10.49 -5.93
CA MET A 137 3.90 -9.98 -5.27
C MET A 137 4.82 -11.10 -4.81
N TYR A 138 6.11 -10.89 -4.94
CA TYR A 138 7.10 -11.61 -4.17
C TYR A 138 7.35 -10.87 -2.86
N ARG A 139 7.30 -11.59 -1.74
CA ARG A 139 7.51 -11.06 -0.39
C ARG A 139 8.63 -11.82 0.30
N ARG A 140 9.56 -11.08 0.91
CA ARG A 140 10.52 -11.64 1.86
C ARG A 140 10.16 -11.13 3.25
N MET A 141 9.92 -12.06 4.17
CA MET A 141 9.53 -11.75 5.53
C MET A 141 10.15 -12.73 6.53
N PRO A 142 10.79 -12.23 7.61
CA PRO A 142 11.26 -13.08 8.70
C PRO A 142 10.08 -13.72 9.44
N LYS A 143 10.27 -14.95 9.94
CA LYS A 143 9.23 -15.71 10.64
C LYS A 143 8.92 -15.20 12.03
N GLU A 144 9.96 -14.74 12.72
CA GLU A 144 9.90 -14.26 14.10
C GLU A 144 9.66 -12.74 14.17
N GLY A 145 9.32 -12.13 13.05
CA GLY A 145 9.21 -10.69 12.92
C GLY A 145 10.51 -10.04 12.42
N GLY A 146 10.41 -8.78 12.04
CA GLY A 146 11.55 -8.02 11.56
C GLY A 146 11.31 -7.38 10.20
N PHE A 147 12.39 -6.86 9.62
CA PHE A 147 12.36 -6.15 8.34
C PHE A 147 11.87 -7.05 7.20
N SER A 148 10.93 -6.54 6.44
CA SER A 148 10.34 -7.22 5.28
C SER A 148 10.33 -6.30 4.07
N TRP A 149 10.34 -6.89 2.88
CA TRP A 149 10.17 -6.15 1.65
C TRP A 149 9.37 -6.95 0.63
N ARG A 150 8.76 -6.27 -0.32
CA ARG A 150 7.94 -6.86 -1.37
C ARG A 150 8.18 -6.13 -2.67
N ILE A 151 8.03 -6.86 -3.76
CA ILE A 151 8.06 -6.33 -5.11
C ILE A 151 7.11 -7.14 -5.99
N GLY A 152 6.43 -6.50 -6.91
CA GLY A 152 5.56 -7.23 -7.84
C GLY A 152 4.72 -6.35 -8.73
N PHE A 153 3.75 -7.00 -9.33
CA PHE A 153 2.82 -6.43 -10.28
C PHE A 153 1.44 -6.23 -9.63
N THR A 154 0.87 -5.05 -9.80
CA THR A 154 -0.37 -4.65 -9.14
C THR A 154 -1.26 -3.84 -10.08
N PRO A 155 -1.94 -4.48 -11.05
CA PRO A 155 -2.79 -3.79 -11.99
C PRO A 155 -3.94 -3.06 -11.29
N LEU A 156 -4.21 -1.86 -11.76
CA LEU A 156 -5.37 -1.05 -11.38
C LEU A 156 -6.44 -1.21 -12.43
N ILE A 157 -7.67 -1.50 -12.02
CA ILE A 157 -8.78 -1.88 -12.88
C ILE A 157 -9.89 -0.84 -12.72
N ALA A 158 -10.15 -0.09 -13.79
CA ALA A 158 -11.32 0.75 -13.92
C ALA A 158 -12.36 0.08 -14.83
N LYS A 159 -13.53 0.69 -14.98
CA LYS A 159 -14.65 0.13 -15.73
C LYS A 159 -14.31 -0.27 -17.19
N SER A 160 -13.48 0.51 -17.87
CA SER A 160 -13.15 0.32 -19.29
C SER A 160 -11.66 0.15 -19.56
N TYR A 161 -10.80 0.15 -18.54
CA TYR A 161 -9.36 0.10 -18.73
C TYR A 161 -8.65 -0.61 -17.58
N ILE A 162 -7.58 -1.33 -17.90
CA ILE A 162 -6.67 -1.94 -16.94
C ILE A 162 -5.32 -1.25 -17.07
N GLN A 163 -4.91 -0.53 -16.03
CA GLN A 163 -3.60 0.10 -15.95
C GLN A 163 -2.59 -0.89 -15.35
N PRO A 164 -1.60 -1.34 -16.12
CA PRO A 164 -0.48 -2.09 -15.55
C PRO A 164 0.30 -1.20 -14.59
N SER A 165 0.56 -1.69 -13.39
CA SER A 165 1.32 -0.98 -12.37
C SER A 165 2.19 -1.96 -11.61
N GLY A 166 3.34 -1.49 -11.13
CA GLY A 166 4.22 -2.23 -10.22
C GLY A 166 4.17 -1.64 -8.81
N ALA A 167 4.62 -2.42 -7.85
CA ALA A 167 4.76 -1.97 -6.46
C ALA A 167 6.07 -2.46 -5.85
N VAL A 168 6.66 -1.61 -5.04
CA VAL A 168 7.77 -1.94 -4.14
C VAL A 168 7.41 -1.47 -2.75
N SER A 169 7.62 -2.32 -1.74
CA SER A 169 7.34 -1.93 -0.37
C SER A 169 8.38 -2.46 0.62
N VAL A 170 8.53 -1.70 1.69
CA VAL A 170 9.39 -2.03 2.82
C VAL A 170 8.61 -1.85 4.12
N GLY A 171 8.86 -2.71 5.10
CA GLY A 171 8.12 -2.69 6.34
C GLY A 171 8.67 -3.61 7.41
N TYR A 172 7.85 -3.84 8.41
CA TYR A 172 8.17 -4.64 9.58
C TYR A 172 7.04 -5.62 9.89
N ASN A 173 7.38 -6.87 10.12
CA ASN A 173 6.47 -7.93 10.55
C ASN A 173 6.56 -8.11 12.08
N PHE A 174 5.44 -8.39 12.73
CA PHE A 174 5.35 -8.58 14.19
C PHE A 174 4.18 -9.51 14.57
#